data_efe13a78b55af991d659263f9dee3273
#
_entry.id   efe13a78b55af991d659263f9dee3273
#
_cell.length_a   1.000
_cell.length_b   1.000
_cell.length_c   1.000
_cell.angle_alpha   90.00
_cell.angle_beta   90.00
_cell.angle_gamma   90.00
#
_symmetry.space_group_name_H-M   'P 1'
#
loop_
_entity.id
_entity.type
_entity.pdbx_description
1 polymer ?
#
loop_
_entity_poly.entity_id
_entity_poly.type
_entity_poly.pdbx_seq_one_letter_code
_entity_poly.pdbx_strand_id
1 'polypeptide(L)'
;MVSFLEVLDRAHSGPVCEVGEWDKRVIPGKIMEKLKEHGLSRTCSPENPVNTDDGLADKFWEAGFEFAVETGMLCINTERVIKFSEEEVKEALRLAPKEITVGESSDKVVIRARRPEDPRPPVFRSGFGIVSEELFMPIMQGIAENRVIDMLSALSTSTTHGRPVIAGSPYESLAGLNEGAAVKEVARRVGRPGIPFIGPALSPTEYGLLGGYGAPHSYTRNDMGLVLAITELKTSYGLLHKVVKVQSYGGYVYGNHWSMIGGYVGPPEGAAVAAVAATLLQVLVHRCAVPCGVIYDFRYDGNVGREAVWAASVVEQGESRNTQLLIGGITSQVSGPCTEEILYEMAVGAIEQAVSGCAANIGNRSAGGKHKDHVSPLEQKFGAEVVKACAGMKRSDANEAVKALLPKYESKLRNPPLGKTFPECYDVKTLKPKDDWLSIYKKVKRELVDLGVPLDV
;
A
#
# COMPACT_ATOMS: atom_id res chain seq x y z
N MET A 1 -22.36 9.45 -11.51
CA MET A 1 -21.17 8.54 -11.48
C MET A 1 -21.37 7.44 -12.49
N VAL A 2 -20.37 7.16 -13.32
CA VAL A 2 -20.36 6.02 -14.24
C VAL A 2 -20.70 4.74 -13.46
N SER A 3 -21.65 3.93 -13.93
CA SER A 3 -22.02 2.66 -13.29
C SER A 3 -20.90 1.62 -13.48
N PHE A 4 -20.89 0.57 -12.66
CA PHE A 4 -19.91 -0.51 -12.86
C PHE A 4 -20.18 -1.30 -14.13
N LEU A 5 -21.46 -1.41 -14.56
CA LEU A 5 -21.82 -2.03 -15.86
C LEU A 5 -21.21 -1.25 -17.03
N GLU A 6 -21.26 0.09 -17.01
CA GLU A 6 -20.62 0.90 -18.05
C GLU A 6 -19.10 0.70 -18.09
N VAL A 7 -18.45 0.48 -16.93
CA VAL A 7 -17.02 0.11 -16.89
C VAL A 7 -16.79 -1.23 -17.60
N LEU A 8 -17.63 -2.23 -17.33
CA LEU A 8 -17.55 -3.54 -17.99
C LEU A 8 -17.82 -3.43 -19.50
N ASP A 9 -18.81 -2.63 -19.90
CA ASP A 9 -19.11 -2.38 -21.32
C ASP A 9 -17.91 -1.74 -22.03
N ARG A 10 -17.27 -0.74 -21.41
CA ARG A 10 -16.05 -0.09 -21.94
C ARG A 10 -14.87 -1.04 -22.00
N ALA A 11 -14.76 -2.00 -21.08
CA ALA A 11 -13.74 -3.05 -21.15
C ALA A 11 -13.92 -3.99 -22.36
N HIS A 12 -15.11 -4.04 -22.96
CA HIS A 12 -15.42 -4.82 -24.16
C HIS A 12 -15.44 -4.00 -25.45
N SER A 13 -15.87 -2.75 -25.38
CA SER A 13 -16.18 -1.92 -26.55
C SER A 13 -15.25 -0.72 -26.73
N GLY A 14 -14.36 -0.47 -25.77
CA GLY A 14 -13.41 0.64 -25.81
C GLY A 14 -12.41 0.55 -26.98
N PRO A 15 -11.61 1.61 -27.20
CA PRO A 15 -10.58 1.61 -28.23
C PRO A 15 -9.60 0.44 -28.06
N VAL A 16 -9.16 -0.15 -29.17
CA VAL A 16 -8.18 -1.24 -29.16
C VAL A 16 -6.80 -0.70 -28.90
N CYS A 17 -6.03 -1.36 -28.05
CA CYS A 17 -4.61 -1.14 -27.84
C CYS A 17 -3.96 -2.44 -27.38
N GLU A 18 -3.00 -2.94 -28.13
CA GLU A 18 -2.23 -4.12 -27.73
C GLU A 18 -1.40 -3.85 -26.48
N VAL A 19 -1.26 -4.85 -25.60
CA VAL A 19 -0.49 -4.72 -24.36
C VAL A 19 0.96 -4.24 -24.64
N GLY A 20 1.58 -4.79 -25.70
CA GLY A 20 2.93 -4.39 -26.06
C GLY A 20 3.08 -2.95 -26.56
N GLU A 21 2.06 -2.42 -27.26
CA GLU A 21 1.99 -1.02 -27.65
C GLU A 21 1.73 -0.12 -26.44
N TRP A 22 0.81 -0.52 -25.56
CA TRP A 22 0.53 0.18 -24.31
C TRP A 22 1.79 0.42 -23.50
N ASP A 23 2.53 -0.66 -23.19
CA ASP A 23 3.71 -0.60 -22.33
C ASP A 23 4.89 0.15 -22.95
N LYS A 24 5.12 -0.01 -24.27
CA LYS A 24 6.33 0.49 -24.93
C LYS A 24 6.17 1.85 -25.61
N ARG A 25 4.94 2.28 -25.91
CA ARG A 25 4.67 3.52 -26.64
C ARG A 25 3.68 4.45 -25.94
N VAL A 26 2.50 3.94 -25.57
CA VAL A 26 1.44 4.79 -25.02
C VAL A 26 1.88 5.36 -23.66
N ILE A 27 2.22 4.50 -22.70
CA ILE A 27 2.61 4.95 -21.36
C ILE A 27 3.85 5.86 -21.41
N PRO A 28 5.02 5.44 -21.92
CA PRO A 28 6.20 6.30 -21.89
C PRO A 28 6.03 7.58 -22.72
N GLY A 29 5.35 7.50 -23.88
CA GLY A 29 5.13 8.65 -24.73
C GLY A 29 4.27 9.73 -24.05
N LYS A 30 3.15 9.33 -23.46
CA LYS A 30 2.24 10.24 -22.75
C LYS A 30 2.83 10.80 -21.47
N ILE A 31 3.60 10.01 -20.72
CA ILE A 31 4.33 10.50 -19.54
C ILE A 31 5.31 11.61 -19.94
N MET A 32 6.11 11.39 -20.99
CA MET A 32 7.05 12.42 -21.46
C MET A 32 6.36 13.69 -21.91
N GLU A 33 5.21 13.56 -22.60
CA GLU A 33 4.37 14.67 -23.02
C GLU A 33 3.92 15.49 -21.80
N LYS A 34 3.32 14.85 -20.77
CA LYS A 34 2.83 15.52 -19.55
C LYS A 34 3.95 16.17 -18.74
N LEU A 35 5.08 15.49 -18.59
CA LEU A 35 6.25 16.08 -17.92
C LEU A 35 6.74 17.35 -18.61
N LYS A 36 6.68 17.39 -19.94
CA LYS A 36 7.07 18.57 -20.72
C LYS A 36 6.03 19.70 -20.62
N GLU A 37 4.75 19.38 -20.79
CA GLU A 37 3.64 20.34 -20.77
C GLU A 37 3.55 21.08 -19.44
N HIS A 38 3.69 20.36 -18.32
CA HIS A 38 3.61 20.93 -16.98
C HIS A 38 4.97 21.41 -16.43
N GLY A 39 6.06 21.29 -17.21
CA GLY A 39 7.39 21.71 -16.78
C GLY A 39 7.93 20.92 -15.59
N LEU A 40 7.58 19.64 -15.51
CA LEU A 40 7.92 18.74 -14.38
C LEU A 40 9.21 17.95 -14.57
N SER A 41 9.81 18.00 -15.77
CA SER A 41 11.07 17.28 -16.03
C SER A 41 12.20 17.80 -15.13
N ARG A 42 12.90 16.86 -14.44
CA ARG A 42 14.04 17.15 -13.55
C ARG A 42 13.66 18.03 -12.34
N THR A 43 12.46 17.86 -11.82
CA THR A 43 12.00 18.52 -10.59
C THR A 43 12.27 17.68 -9.33
N CYS A 44 12.64 16.41 -9.49
CA CYS A 44 13.01 15.56 -8.37
C CYS A 44 14.15 16.17 -7.56
N SER A 45 13.95 16.28 -6.25
CA SER A 45 14.95 16.80 -5.30
C SER A 45 15.35 15.72 -4.29
N PRO A 46 16.34 14.86 -4.62
CA PRO A 46 16.80 13.84 -3.68
C PRO A 46 17.38 14.42 -2.39
N GLU A 47 17.79 15.70 -2.41
CA GLU A 47 18.30 16.42 -1.23
C GLU A 47 17.17 16.86 -0.27
N ASN A 48 15.93 16.92 -0.78
CA ASN A 48 14.75 17.24 0.01
C ASN A 48 13.67 16.17 -0.25
N PRO A 49 13.81 14.97 0.33
CA PRO A 49 12.99 13.82 0.00
C PRO A 49 11.53 13.95 0.46
N VAL A 50 11.22 14.83 1.42
CA VAL A 50 9.82 15.20 1.73
C VAL A 50 9.53 16.56 1.12
N ASN A 51 8.61 16.58 0.15
CA ASN A 51 8.23 17.81 -0.54
C ASN A 51 7.60 18.83 0.44
N THR A 52 7.96 20.09 0.29
CA THR A 52 7.39 21.22 1.04
C THR A 52 6.75 22.28 0.13
N ASP A 53 6.79 22.08 -1.19
CA ASP A 53 6.22 22.98 -2.19
C ASP A 53 4.82 22.50 -2.61
N ASP A 54 3.81 23.23 -2.14
CA ASP A 54 2.42 22.96 -2.46
C ASP A 54 2.12 23.12 -3.97
N GLY A 55 2.75 24.11 -4.60
CA GLY A 55 2.55 24.37 -6.04
C GLY A 55 3.13 23.26 -6.89
N LEU A 56 4.24 22.65 -6.48
CA LEU A 56 4.80 21.49 -7.17
C LEU A 56 3.86 20.26 -7.03
N ALA A 57 3.35 20.01 -5.83
CA ALA A 57 2.42 18.91 -5.60
C ALA A 57 1.13 19.08 -6.43
N ASP A 58 0.58 20.29 -6.50
CA ASP A 58 -0.62 20.59 -7.29
C ASP A 58 -0.37 20.42 -8.80
N LYS A 59 0.82 20.77 -9.32
CA LYS A 59 1.20 20.50 -10.72
C LYS A 59 1.29 19.01 -11.05
N PHE A 60 1.84 18.18 -10.15
CA PHE A 60 1.83 16.72 -10.34
C PHE A 60 0.41 16.15 -10.33
N TRP A 61 -0.45 16.69 -9.47
CA TRP A 61 -1.86 16.36 -9.48
C TRP A 61 -2.52 16.69 -10.84
N GLU A 62 -2.34 17.91 -11.36
CA GLU A 62 -2.89 18.34 -12.65
C GLU A 62 -2.40 17.44 -13.79
N ALA A 63 -1.09 17.23 -13.88
CA ALA A 63 -0.50 16.39 -14.91
C ALA A 63 -1.02 14.93 -14.85
N GLY A 64 -1.14 14.36 -13.65
CA GLY A 64 -1.66 13.01 -13.46
C GLY A 64 -3.16 12.89 -13.73
N PHE A 65 -3.93 13.93 -13.40
CA PHE A 65 -5.35 14.01 -13.73
C PHE A 65 -5.58 14.02 -15.25
N GLU A 66 -4.89 14.89 -15.97
CA GLU A 66 -4.95 14.93 -17.44
C GLU A 66 -4.49 13.61 -18.04
N PHE A 67 -3.39 13.05 -17.55
CA PHE A 67 -2.90 11.76 -18.00
C PHE A 67 -3.93 10.64 -17.81
N ALA A 68 -4.67 10.61 -16.68
CA ALA A 68 -5.74 9.65 -16.45
C ALA A 68 -6.88 9.78 -17.46
N VAL A 69 -7.32 11.01 -17.75
CA VAL A 69 -8.41 11.29 -18.71
C VAL A 69 -8.00 10.92 -20.14
N GLU A 70 -6.81 11.32 -20.57
CA GLU A 70 -6.32 11.08 -21.92
C GLU A 70 -5.98 9.61 -22.18
N THR A 71 -5.49 8.90 -21.18
CA THR A 71 -4.98 7.54 -21.33
C THR A 71 -6.02 6.49 -20.98
N GLY A 72 -6.68 6.57 -19.83
CA GLY A 72 -7.59 5.56 -19.32
C GLY A 72 -6.85 4.34 -18.75
N MET A 73 -7.54 3.19 -18.65
CA MET A 73 -6.99 1.93 -18.12
C MET A 73 -7.19 0.80 -19.13
N LEU A 74 -6.11 0.08 -19.47
CA LEU A 74 -6.17 -1.04 -20.42
C LEU A 74 -6.67 -2.32 -19.74
N CYS A 75 -7.71 -2.95 -20.28
CA CYS A 75 -8.12 -4.30 -19.94
C CYS A 75 -7.30 -5.30 -20.77
N ILE A 76 -6.39 -6.04 -20.13
CA ILE A 76 -5.45 -6.94 -20.83
C ILE A 76 -6.13 -8.16 -21.48
N ASN A 77 -7.33 -8.56 -21.02
CA ASN A 77 -8.04 -9.70 -21.60
C ASN A 77 -8.71 -9.38 -22.94
N THR A 78 -9.03 -8.13 -23.18
CA THR A 78 -9.74 -7.67 -24.37
C THR A 78 -8.91 -6.75 -25.25
N GLU A 79 -7.78 -6.32 -24.74
CA GLU A 79 -6.95 -5.27 -25.36
C GLU A 79 -7.77 -4.00 -25.69
N ARG A 80 -8.71 -3.67 -24.78
CA ARG A 80 -9.57 -2.49 -24.89
C ARG A 80 -9.25 -1.51 -23.76
N VAL A 81 -9.27 -0.23 -24.10
CA VAL A 81 -9.01 0.87 -23.16
C VAL A 81 -10.32 1.35 -22.57
N ILE A 82 -10.44 1.31 -21.25
CA ILE A 82 -11.54 1.88 -20.48
C ILE A 82 -11.23 3.37 -20.30
N LYS A 83 -11.90 4.22 -21.06
CA LYS A 83 -11.73 5.68 -21.02
C LYS A 83 -12.85 6.36 -20.27
N PHE A 84 -12.53 7.52 -19.70
CA PHE A 84 -13.47 8.39 -18.99
C PHE A 84 -13.33 9.82 -19.47
N SER A 85 -14.43 10.57 -19.48
CA SER A 85 -14.37 12.01 -19.69
C SER A 85 -13.89 12.71 -18.42
N GLU A 86 -13.47 13.96 -18.58
CA GLU A 86 -13.05 14.81 -17.46
C GLU A 86 -14.18 14.96 -16.42
N GLU A 87 -15.42 15.16 -16.90
CA GLU A 87 -16.61 15.29 -16.06
C GLU A 87 -16.89 14.01 -15.26
N GLU A 88 -16.72 12.85 -15.88
CA GLU A 88 -16.90 11.56 -15.20
C GLU A 88 -15.87 11.35 -14.08
N VAL A 89 -14.61 11.76 -14.31
CA VAL A 89 -13.56 11.71 -13.29
C VAL A 89 -13.89 12.68 -12.15
N LYS A 90 -14.23 13.95 -12.47
CA LYS A 90 -14.59 14.95 -11.46
C LYS A 90 -15.80 14.53 -10.63
N GLU A 91 -16.81 13.96 -11.29
CA GLU A 91 -17.99 13.47 -10.59
C GLU A 91 -17.63 12.30 -9.65
N ALA A 92 -16.81 11.35 -10.09
CA ALA A 92 -16.36 10.23 -9.26
C ALA A 92 -15.63 10.72 -8.01
N LEU A 93 -14.75 11.70 -8.14
CA LEU A 93 -14.04 12.33 -7.03
C LEU A 93 -14.99 13.01 -6.05
N ARG A 94 -15.98 13.76 -6.56
CA ARG A 94 -16.98 14.43 -5.73
C ARG A 94 -17.84 13.46 -4.94
N LEU A 95 -18.13 12.28 -5.50
CA LEU A 95 -18.97 11.25 -4.89
C LEU A 95 -18.18 10.22 -4.07
N ALA A 96 -16.85 10.22 -4.17
CA ALA A 96 -16.01 9.34 -3.37
C ALA A 96 -16.20 9.61 -1.87
N PRO A 97 -16.20 8.57 -1.04
CA PRO A 97 -16.37 8.75 0.40
C PRO A 97 -15.16 9.50 0.99
N LYS A 98 -15.45 10.50 1.83
CA LYS A 98 -14.43 11.18 2.66
C LYS A 98 -14.19 10.49 3.99
N GLU A 99 -15.01 9.49 4.30
CA GLU A 99 -14.93 8.68 5.50
C GLU A 99 -15.60 7.33 5.25
N ILE A 100 -15.01 6.26 5.76
CA ILE A 100 -15.62 4.92 5.83
C ILE A 100 -15.38 4.32 7.21
N THR A 101 -16.26 3.41 7.61
CA THR A 101 -16.09 2.61 8.83
C THR A 101 -15.96 1.15 8.45
N VAL A 102 -14.94 0.47 8.98
CA VAL A 102 -14.68 -0.96 8.84
C VAL A 102 -14.54 -1.60 10.23
N GLY A 103 -14.60 -2.93 10.30
CA GLY A 103 -14.59 -3.65 11.58
C GLY A 103 -15.94 -3.63 12.28
N GLU A 104 -15.99 -4.23 13.48
CA GLU A 104 -17.22 -4.42 14.25
C GLU A 104 -17.05 -4.03 15.72
N SER A 105 -18.17 -3.69 16.37
CA SER A 105 -18.27 -3.43 17.81
C SER A 105 -17.23 -2.41 18.31
N SER A 106 -16.47 -2.76 19.33
CA SER A 106 -15.40 -1.91 19.91
C SER A 106 -14.14 -1.82 19.05
N ASP A 107 -14.01 -2.70 18.06
CA ASP A 107 -12.83 -2.75 17.17
C ASP A 107 -13.06 -2.01 15.84
N LYS A 108 -14.15 -1.25 15.73
CA LYS A 108 -14.43 -0.40 14.56
C LYS A 108 -13.31 0.59 14.33
N VAL A 109 -12.96 0.76 13.07
CA VAL A 109 -11.97 1.73 12.60
C VAL A 109 -12.62 2.68 11.62
N VAL A 110 -12.42 3.97 11.83
CA VAL A 110 -12.90 5.01 10.93
C VAL A 110 -11.72 5.56 10.14
N ILE A 111 -11.72 5.35 8.83
CA ILE A 111 -10.73 5.89 7.92
C ILE A 111 -11.30 7.20 7.39
N ARG A 112 -10.57 8.32 7.58
CA ARG A 112 -10.98 9.68 7.16
C ARG A 112 -9.96 10.29 6.24
N ALA A 113 -10.44 11.05 5.27
CA ALA A 113 -9.57 11.86 4.43
C ALA A 113 -8.74 12.82 5.30
N ARG A 114 -7.46 12.99 4.95
CA ARG A 114 -6.50 13.85 5.64
C ARG A 114 -5.94 14.86 4.64
N ARG A 115 -5.32 15.90 5.18
CA ARG A 115 -4.52 16.88 4.43
C ARG A 115 -3.06 16.77 4.87
N PRO A 116 -2.12 17.35 4.12
CA PRO A 116 -0.75 17.47 4.63
C PRO A 116 -0.74 18.10 6.03
N GLU A 117 0.12 17.58 6.90
CA GLU A 117 0.27 18.06 8.29
C GLU A 117 -0.99 17.95 9.17
N ASP A 118 -1.96 17.09 8.79
CA ASP A 118 -3.16 16.86 9.61
C ASP A 118 -2.80 16.29 10.99
N PRO A 119 -3.27 16.91 12.10
CA PRO A 119 -2.95 16.43 13.46
C PRO A 119 -3.64 15.12 13.83
N ARG A 120 -4.64 14.67 13.07
CA ARG A 120 -5.23 13.36 13.27
C ARG A 120 -4.30 12.28 12.72
N PRO A 121 -3.98 11.24 13.50
CA PRO A 121 -3.14 10.16 12.99
C PRO A 121 -3.84 9.40 11.86
N PRO A 122 -3.07 8.94 10.85
CA PRO A 122 -3.61 7.99 9.86
C PRO A 122 -3.91 6.65 10.53
N VAL A 123 -4.79 5.88 9.92
CA VAL A 123 -5.06 4.49 10.32
C VAL A 123 -3.84 3.64 9.93
N PHE A 124 -3.29 2.90 10.89
CA PHE A 124 -2.20 1.98 10.60
C PHE A 124 -2.69 0.55 10.36
N ARG A 125 -2.31 -0.01 9.24
CA ARG A 125 -2.54 -1.39 8.89
C ARG A 125 -1.23 -2.17 8.89
N SER A 126 -1.21 -3.35 9.51
CA SER A 126 -0.03 -4.22 9.47
C SER A 126 0.35 -4.60 8.04
N GLY A 127 1.61 -4.93 7.83
CA GLY A 127 2.15 -5.20 6.51
C GLY A 127 1.96 -6.63 6.02
N PHE A 128 2.66 -6.93 4.94
CA PHE A 128 2.67 -8.21 4.25
C PHE A 128 3.96 -8.97 4.49
N GLY A 129 3.91 -10.29 4.27
CA GLY A 129 5.08 -11.17 4.25
C GLY A 129 4.68 -12.57 3.83
N ILE A 130 5.64 -13.34 3.34
CA ILE A 130 5.47 -14.76 3.04
C ILE A 130 5.93 -15.55 4.25
N VAL A 131 5.09 -16.47 4.74
CA VAL A 131 5.38 -17.26 5.93
C VAL A 131 5.05 -18.74 5.73
N SER A 132 5.64 -19.59 6.52
CA SER A 132 5.26 -21.00 6.62
C SER A 132 3.88 -21.16 7.28
N GLU A 133 3.16 -22.22 6.94
CA GLU A 133 1.83 -22.47 7.50
C GLU A 133 1.86 -22.55 9.04
N GLU A 134 2.87 -23.20 9.58
CA GLU A 134 3.07 -23.35 11.02
C GLU A 134 3.34 -22.04 11.76
N LEU A 135 3.94 -21.04 11.09
CA LEU A 135 4.25 -19.73 11.68
C LEU A 135 3.18 -18.66 11.38
N PHE A 136 2.22 -18.94 10.49
CA PHE A 136 1.17 -17.98 10.16
C PHE A 136 0.41 -17.50 11.40
N MET A 137 -0.13 -18.43 12.18
CA MET A 137 -0.91 -18.09 13.38
C MET A 137 -0.08 -17.39 14.46
N PRO A 138 1.12 -17.89 14.85
CA PRO A 138 1.96 -17.21 15.83
C PRO A 138 2.33 -15.79 15.45
N ILE A 139 2.76 -15.55 14.20
CA ILE A 139 3.16 -14.22 13.76
C ILE A 139 1.95 -13.28 13.72
N MET A 140 0.84 -13.70 13.11
CA MET A 140 -0.39 -12.91 13.06
C MET A 140 -0.92 -12.57 14.46
N GLN A 141 -0.86 -13.52 15.41
CA GLN A 141 -1.27 -13.28 16.79
C GLN A 141 -0.35 -12.23 17.43
N GLY A 142 0.97 -12.38 17.33
CA GLY A 142 1.92 -11.40 17.87
C GLY A 142 1.73 -10.00 17.28
N ILE A 143 1.36 -9.87 16.00
CA ILE A 143 1.02 -8.59 15.37
C ILE A 143 -0.28 -8.04 15.97
N ALA A 144 -1.34 -8.86 16.04
CA ALA A 144 -2.68 -8.46 16.45
C ALA A 144 -2.79 -8.07 17.94
N GLU A 145 -1.91 -8.60 18.80
CA GLU A 145 -1.81 -8.22 20.23
C GLU A 145 -1.40 -6.76 20.43
N ASN A 146 -0.73 -6.13 19.45
CA ASN A 146 -0.32 -4.74 19.52
C ASN A 146 -1.49 -3.78 19.26
N ARG A 147 -2.05 -3.20 20.32
CA ARG A 147 -3.22 -2.30 20.27
C ARG A 147 -2.99 -1.01 19.49
N VAL A 148 -1.72 -0.63 19.24
CA VAL A 148 -1.36 0.52 18.41
C VAL A 148 -1.69 0.28 16.92
N ILE A 149 -1.82 -1.00 16.50
CA ILE A 149 -2.21 -1.41 15.14
C ILE A 149 -3.73 -1.42 15.03
N ASP A 150 -4.27 -0.65 14.09
CA ASP A 150 -5.71 -0.44 13.93
C ASP A 150 -6.37 -1.53 13.10
N MET A 151 -5.71 -1.95 12.02
CA MET A 151 -6.18 -2.94 11.05
C MET A 151 -5.09 -3.96 10.76
N LEU A 152 -5.48 -5.09 10.22
CA LEU A 152 -4.55 -6.16 9.88
C LEU A 152 -4.61 -6.52 8.40
N SER A 153 -3.44 -6.77 7.80
CA SER A 153 -3.33 -7.57 6.58
C SER A 153 -3.09 -9.02 6.95
N ALA A 154 -3.64 -9.93 6.19
CA ALA A 154 -3.18 -11.30 6.28
C ALA A 154 -1.74 -11.41 5.74
N LEU A 155 -0.98 -12.34 6.29
CA LEU A 155 0.27 -12.80 5.70
C LEU A 155 -0.03 -13.84 4.61
N SER A 156 0.90 -14.07 3.70
CA SER A 156 0.73 -15.06 2.63
C SER A 156 1.47 -16.34 2.95
N THR A 157 0.83 -17.49 2.65
CA THR A 157 1.50 -18.79 2.67
C THR A 157 1.66 -19.31 1.23
N SER A 158 2.72 -20.04 0.94
CA SER A 158 2.90 -20.69 -0.37
C SER A 158 2.25 -22.07 -0.45
N THR A 159 1.76 -22.58 0.68
CA THR A 159 1.10 -23.88 0.82
C THR A 159 -0.20 -23.76 1.60
N THR A 160 -1.09 -24.73 1.42
CA THR A 160 -2.31 -24.89 2.20
C THR A 160 -2.50 -26.40 2.50
N HIS A 161 -2.64 -26.78 3.77
CA HIS A 161 -2.61 -28.18 4.22
C HIS A 161 -1.42 -28.97 3.66
N GLY A 162 -0.22 -28.35 3.66
CA GLY A 162 1.01 -28.94 3.16
C GLY A 162 1.10 -29.08 1.62
N ARG A 163 0.15 -28.56 0.87
CA ARG A 163 0.13 -28.61 -0.60
C ARG A 163 0.39 -27.25 -1.21
N PRO A 164 1.17 -27.15 -2.32
CA PRO A 164 1.42 -25.89 -2.99
C PRO A 164 0.13 -25.18 -3.43
N VAL A 165 0.07 -23.88 -3.25
CA VAL A 165 -0.99 -23.05 -3.80
C VAL A 165 -0.65 -22.75 -5.26
N ILE A 166 -1.40 -23.39 -6.16
CA ILE A 166 -1.23 -23.25 -7.61
C ILE A 166 -2.24 -22.20 -8.11
N ALA A 167 -1.73 -21.15 -8.76
CA ALA A 167 -2.54 -20.07 -9.33
C ALA A 167 -3.64 -20.61 -10.28
N GLY A 168 -4.87 -20.12 -10.11
CA GLY A 168 -6.02 -20.52 -10.93
C GLY A 168 -6.59 -21.90 -10.61
N SER A 169 -6.02 -22.64 -9.64
CA SER A 169 -6.51 -23.96 -9.25
C SER A 169 -7.46 -23.90 -8.05
N PRO A 170 -8.23 -25.00 -7.78
CA PRO A 170 -9.04 -25.10 -6.56
C PRO A 170 -8.24 -24.93 -5.25
N TYR A 171 -6.95 -25.23 -5.25
CA TYR A 171 -6.07 -25.00 -4.10
C TYR A 171 -5.95 -23.51 -3.73
N GLU A 172 -6.02 -22.60 -4.73
CA GLU A 172 -6.01 -21.16 -4.44
C GLU A 172 -7.30 -20.73 -3.72
N SER A 173 -8.47 -21.20 -4.17
CA SER A 173 -9.75 -20.92 -3.49
C SER A 173 -9.76 -21.48 -2.06
N LEU A 174 -9.26 -22.70 -1.87
CA LEU A 174 -9.13 -23.32 -0.55
C LEU A 174 -8.17 -22.52 0.35
N ALA A 175 -7.05 -22.07 -0.19
CA ALA A 175 -6.09 -21.26 0.54
C ALA A 175 -6.69 -19.93 1.00
N GLY A 176 -7.44 -19.24 0.13
CA GLY A 176 -8.14 -18.00 0.51
C GLY A 176 -9.18 -18.23 1.61
N LEU A 177 -9.91 -19.35 1.56
CA LEU A 177 -10.86 -19.72 2.62
C LEU A 177 -10.14 -20.00 3.94
N ASN A 178 -9.06 -20.77 3.91
CA ASN A 178 -8.28 -21.12 5.12
C ASN A 178 -7.61 -19.89 5.74
N GLU A 179 -7.07 -18.99 4.89
CA GLU A 179 -6.52 -17.71 5.33
C GLU A 179 -7.57 -16.90 6.08
N GLY A 180 -8.78 -16.75 5.49
CA GLY A 180 -9.86 -16.02 6.12
C GLY A 180 -10.30 -16.63 7.47
N ALA A 181 -10.39 -17.96 7.56
CA ALA A 181 -10.70 -18.63 8.81
C ALA A 181 -9.59 -18.42 9.87
N ALA A 182 -8.33 -18.52 9.46
CA ALA A 182 -7.19 -18.33 10.34
C ALA A 182 -7.11 -16.91 10.92
N VAL A 183 -7.30 -15.86 10.09
CA VAL A 183 -7.27 -14.47 10.59
C VAL A 183 -8.42 -14.18 11.55
N LYS A 184 -9.60 -14.74 11.33
CA LYS A 184 -10.73 -14.59 12.28
C LYS A 184 -10.47 -15.34 13.59
N GLU A 185 -9.79 -16.49 13.53
CA GLU A 185 -9.33 -17.20 14.74
C GLU A 185 -8.31 -16.37 15.51
N VAL A 186 -7.30 -15.77 14.84
CA VAL A 186 -6.35 -14.84 15.45
C VAL A 186 -7.09 -13.72 16.18
N ALA A 187 -8.02 -13.04 15.51
CA ALA A 187 -8.80 -11.95 16.08
C ALA A 187 -9.50 -12.35 17.40
N ARG A 188 -10.11 -13.54 17.43
CA ARG A 188 -10.75 -14.10 18.64
C ARG A 188 -9.75 -14.37 19.76
N ARG A 189 -8.59 -14.97 19.45
CA ARG A 189 -7.55 -15.31 20.44
C ARG A 189 -6.98 -14.08 21.14
N VAL A 190 -6.80 -12.97 20.40
CA VAL A 190 -6.25 -11.73 20.96
C VAL A 190 -7.33 -10.83 21.60
N GLY A 191 -8.60 -11.28 21.65
CA GLY A 191 -9.70 -10.52 22.23
C GLY A 191 -10.07 -9.27 21.40
N ARG A 192 -9.91 -9.35 20.06
CA ARG A 192 -10.27 -8.32 19.08
C ARG A 192 -11.13 -8.91 17.95
N PRO A 193 -12.27 -9.54 18.25
CA PRO A 193 -13.04 -10.28 17.24
C PRO A 193 -13.58 -9.42 16.11
N GLY A 194 -13.72 -8.13 16.32
CA GLY A 194 -14.21 -7.15 15.35
C GLY A 194 -13.12 -6.40 14.57
N ILE A 195 -11.82 -6.68 14.81
CA ILE A 195 -10.75 -5.99 14.10
C ILE A 195 -10.87 -6.22 12.58
N PRO A 196 -10.81 -5.15 11.76
CA PRO A 196 -10.92 -5.29 10.33
C PRO A 196 -9.64 -5.85 9.70
N PHE A 197 -9.81 -6.66 8.66
CA PHE A 197 -8.73 -7.19 7.85
C PHE A 197 -8.80 -6.66 6.43
N ILE A 198 -7.66 -6.66 5.75
CA ILE A 198 -7.57 -6.53 4.32
C ILE A 198 -7.05 -7.86 3.77
N GLY A 199 -7.80 -8.44 2.86
CA GLY A 199 -7.44 -9.73 2.30
C GLY A 199 -8.44 -10.24 1.25
N PRO A 200 -8.31 -11.50 0.86
CA PRO A 200 -7.15 -12.37 1.08
C PRO A 200 -5.85 -11.82 0.49
N ALA A 201 -4.75 -11.94 1.25
CA ALA A 201 -3.42 -11.58 0.75
C ALA A 201 -2.90 -12.66 -0.22
N LEU A 202 -3.24 -13.93 0.07
CA LEU A 202 -2.95 -15.07 -0.79
C LEU A 202 -3.99 -15.18 -1.89
N SER A 203 -3.78 -14.43 -2.97
CA SER A 203 -4.66 -14.45 -4.14
C SER A 203 -3.83 -14.12 -5.38
N PRO A 204 -2.98 -15.07 -5.86
CA PRO A 204 -2.18 -14.86 -7.07
C PRO A 204 -3.04 -14.55 -8.30
N THR A 205 -4.26 -15.11 -8.36
CA THR A 205 -5.28 -14.72 -9.31
C THR A 205 -6.53 -14.20 -8.57
N GLU A 206 -7.74 -14.33 -9.14
CA GLU A 206 -8.98 -13.95 -8.46
C GLU A 206 -9.48 -14.99 -7.47
N TYR A 207 -9.12 -16.25 -7.63
CA TYR A 207 -9.79 -17.38 -6.94
C TYR A 207 -9.54 -17.41 -5.43
N GLY A 208 -8.41 -16.90 -4.95
CA GLY A 208 -8.19 -16.77 -3.52
C GLY A 208 -9.21 -15.84 -2.88
N LEU A 209 -9.46 -14.67 -3.47
CA LEU A 209 -10.48 -13.74 -2.99
C LEU A 209 -11.89 -14.30 -3.19
N LEU A 210 -12.19 -14.90 -4.33
CA LEU A 210 -13.50 -15.50 -4.58
C LEU A 210 -13.83 -16.62 -3.59
N GLY A 211 -12.83 -17.40 -3.16
CA GLY A 211 -12.97 -18.46 -2.17
C GLY A 211 -13.13 -17.92 -0.74
N GLY A 212 -12.35 -16.93 -0.36
CA GLY A 212 -12.28 -16.44 1.02
C GLY A 212 -13.30 -15.35 1.36
N TYR A 213 -13.55 -14.40 0.46
CA TYR A 213 -14.41 -13.26 0.75
C TYR A 213 -15.91 -13.63 0.72
N GLY A 214 -16.63 -13.36 1.81
CA GLY A 214 -18.04 -13.69 1.98
C GLY A 214 -18.30 -15.16 2.33
N ALA A 215 -17.28 -15.97 2.54
CA ALA A 215 -17.45 -17.34 3.02
C ALA A 215 -17.72 -17.37 4.53
N PRO A 216 -18.43 -18.38 5.07
CA PRO A 216 -18.64 -18.53 6.50
C PRO A 216 -17.31 -18.54 7.28
N HIS A 217 -17.27 -17.78 8.39
CA HIS A 217 -16.10 -17.66 9.27
C HIS A 217 -14.83 -17.12 8.60
N SER A 218 -14.97 -16.40 7.48
CA SER A 218 -13.89 -15.77 6.72
C SER A 218 -14.10 -14.26 6.60
N TYR A 219 -13.54 -13.64 5.57
CA TYR A 219 -13.71 -12.20 5.32
C TYR A 219 -15.18 -11.82 5.07
N THR A 220 -15.59 -10.72 5.67
CA THR A 220 -16.97 -10.21 5.61
C THR A 220 -17.01 -8.80 5.01
N ARG A 221 -18.19 -8.21 4.89
CA ARG A 221 -18.36 -6.81 4.47
C ARG A 221 -17.70 -5.79 5.41
N ASN A 222 -17.36 -6.20 6.62
CA ASN A 222 -16.68 -5.34 7.63
C ASN A 222 -15.15 -5.40 7.48
N ASP A 223 -14.67 -6.25 6.58
CA ASP A 223 -13.29 -6.33 6.11
C ASP A 223 -13.19 -5.67 4.72
N MET A 224 -11.98 -5.44 4.24
CA MET A 224 -11.78 -4.89 2.91
C MET A 224 -11.22 -5.94 1.95
N GLY A 225 -11.78 -6.01 0.75
CA GLY A 225 -11.27 -6.88 -0.31
C GLY A 225 -10.08 -6.25 -1.03
N LEU A 226 -8.98 -7.00 -1.18
CA LEU A 226 -7.74 -6.50 -1.79
C LEU A 226 -7.78 -6.65 -3.32
N VAL A 227 -7.64 -5.51 -4.04
CA VAL A 227 -7.53 -5.47 -5.51
C VAL A 227 -6.25 -4.74 -5.90
N LEU A 228 -5.30 -5.48 -6.48
CA LEU A 228 -3.99 -4.96 -6.92
C LEU A 228 -4.06 -4.69 -8.42
N ALA A 229 -3.95 -3.42 -8.83
CA ALA A 229 -3.92 -3.06 -10.26
C ALA A 229 -2.62 -3.56 -10.92
N ILE A 230 -2.70 -3.89 -12.20
CA ILE A 230 -1.54 -4.29 -13.00
C ILE A 230 -0.81 -3.01 -13.46
N THR A 231 0.48 -2.97 -13.25
CA THR A 231 1.38 -1.88 -13.66
C THR A 231 1.60 -1.89 -15.18
N GLU A 232 1.56 -0.81 -15.87
CA GLU A 232 1.06 0.53 -15.52
C GLU A 232 -0.33 0.68 -16.09
N LEU A 233 -1.25 1.22 -15.28
CA LEU A 233 -2.64 1.54 -15.66
C LEU A 233 -3.36 0.40 -16.40
N LYS A 234 -3.24 -0.84 -15.91
CA LYS A 234 -3.87 -2.02 -16.50
C LYS A 234 -4.79 -2.73 -15.51
N THR A 235 -5.82 -3.34 -16.04
CA THR A 235 -6.74 -4.23 -15.33
C THR A 235 -6.91 -5.55 -16.07
N SER A 236 -7.59 -6.50 -15.43
CA SER A 236 -7.97 -7.79 -16.02
C SER A 236 -9.37 -8.21 -15.58
N TYR A 237 -9.94 -9.16 -16.28
CA TYR A 237 -11.20 -9.78 -15.83
C TYR A 237 -11.09 -10.34 -14.41
N GLY A 238 -9.95 -10.95 -14.06
CA GLY A 238 -9.72 -11.44 -12.70
C GLY A 238 -9.84 -10.35 -11.64
N LEU A 239 -9.28 -9.15 -11.90
CA LEU A 239 -9.42 -8.01 -10.99
C LEU A 239 -10.87 -7.49 -10.94
N LEU A 240 -11.55 -7.41 -12.07
CA LEU A 240 -12.96 -7.01 -12.12
C LEU A 240 -13.87 -8.03 -11.42
N HIS A 241 -13.59 -9.35 -11.50
CA HIS A 241 -14.26 -10.37 -10.69
C HIS A 241 -14.09 -10.15 -9.19
N LYS A 242 -12.89 -9.77 -8.73
CA LYS A 242 -12.66 -9.40 -7.33
C LYS A 242 -13.55 -8.23 -6.90
N VAL A 243 -13.67 -7.19 -7.73
CA VAL A 243 -14.55 -6.03 -7.47
C VAL A 243 -16.01 -6.49 -7.36
N VAL A 244 -16.51 -7.26 -8.32
CA VAL A 244 -17.88 -7.82 -8.28
C VAL A 244 -18.11 -8.57 -6.97
N LYS A 245 -17.18 -9.45 -6.59
CA LYS A 245 -17.30 -10.26 -5.36
C LYS A 245 -17.41 -9.40 -4.12
N VAL A 246 -16.50 -8.42 -3.94
CA VAL A 246 -16.49 -7.54 -2.76
C VAL A 246 -17.77 -6.71 -2.69
N GLN A 247 -18.17 -6.08 -3.79
CA GLN A 247 -19.37 -5.24 -3.84
C GLN A 247 -20.67 -6.04 -3.65
N SER A 248 -20.75 -7.28 -4.16
CA SER A 248 -21.93 -8.13 -3.97
C SER A 248 -22.21 -8.49 -2.51
N TYR A 249 -21.20 -8.40 -1.64
CA TYR A 249 -21.33 -8.57 -0.20
C TYR A 249 -21.43 -7.23 0.56
N GLY A 250 -21.50 -6.10 -0.15
CA GLY A 250 -21.57 -4.77 0.45
C GLY A 250 -20.28 -4.34 1.17
N GLY A 251 -19.14 -4.91 0.77
CA GLY A 251 -17.82 -4.58 1.31
C GLY A 251 -17.13 -3.45 0.55
N TYR A 252 -16.04 -2.95 1.11
CA TYR A 252 -15.18 -1.96 0.50
C TYR A 252 -13.97 -2.61 -0.19
N VAL A 253 -13.63 -2.08 -1.37
CA VAL A 253 -12.40 -2.46 -2.06
C VAL A 253 -11.25 -1.62 -1.52
N TYR A 254 -10.18 -2.29 -1.10
CA TYR A 254 -8.88 -1.70 -0.84
C TYR A 254 -8.03 -1.86 -2.10
N GLY A 255 -7.70 -0.73 -2.74
CA GLY A 255 -6.89 -0.73 -3.95
C GLY A 255 -5.40 -0.71 -3.62
N ASN A 256 -4.60 -1.25 -4.52
CA ASN A 256 -3.17 -1.01 -4.52
C ASN A 256 -2.69 -0.93 -5.98
N HIS A 257 -1.84 0.04 -6.26
CA HIS A 257 -1.17 0.18 -7.55
C HIS A 257 0.29 0.54 -7.35
N TRP A 258 1.09 0.22 -8.34
CA TRP A 258 2.53 0.42 -8.32
C TRP A 258 2.93 1.25 -9.52
N SER A 259 3.76 2.29 -9.31
CA SER A 259 4.37 3.07 -10.37
C SER A 259 5.88 2.97 -10.23
N MET A 260 6.55 2.50 -11.27
CA MET A 260 7.89 1.93 -11.13
C MET A 260 8.97 2.86 -11.71
N ILE A 261 9.73 3.52 -10.84
CA ILE A 261 10.96 4.24 -11.22
C ILE A 261 11.90 3.27 -11.93
N GLY A 262 12.35 3.64 -13.13
CA GLY A 262 13.17 2.78 -13.98
C GLY A 262 12.39 1.77 -14.82
N GLY A 263 11.05 1.73 -14.70
CA GLY A 263 10.14 0.98 -15.54
C GLY A 263 9.65 1.80 -16.77
N TYR A 264 8.44 1.50 -17.25
CA TYR A 264 7.83 2.18 -18.40
C TYR A 264 7.54 3.67 -18.18
N VAL A 265 7.40 4.10 -16.95
CA VAL A 265 7.20 5.50 -16.58
C VAL A 265 8.48 6.32 -16.44
N GLY A 266 9.63 5.66 -16.52
CA GLY A 266 10.95 6.30 -16.55
C GLY A 266 11.40 6.86 -15.19
N PRO A 267 11.64 8.20 -15.08
CA PRO A 267 12.20 8.83 -13.89
C PRO A 267 11.17 8.96 -12.74
N PRO A 268 11.61 9.40 -11.54
CA PRO A 268 10.71 9.62 -10.40
C PRO A 268 9.50 10.51 -10.72
N GLU A 269 9.70 11.54 -11.52
CA GLU A 269 8.62 12.45 -11.97
C GLU A 269 7.57 11.71 -12.81
N GLY A 270 8.01 10.83 -13.70
CA GLY A 270 7.10 10.01 -14.50
C GLY A 270 6.32 9.01 -13.65
N ALA A 271 6.96 8.43 -12.63
CA ALA A 271 6.31 7.56 -11.67
C ALA A 271 5.27 8.35 -10.85
N ALA A 272 5.55 9.60 -10.49
CA ALA A 272 4.61 10.46 -9.78
C ALA A 272 3.36 10.77 -10.62
N VAL A 273 3.50 11.16 -11.88
CA VAL A 273 2.36 11.42 -12.80
C VAL A 273 1.52 10.15 -12.97
N ALA A 274 2.16 8.99 -13.18
CA ALA A 274 1.46 7.72 -13.34
C ALA A 274 0.73 7.27 -12.07
N ALA A 275 1.29 7.53 -10.88
CA ALA A 275 0.67 7.17 -9.61
C ALA A 275 -0.64 7.94 -9.37
N VAL A 276 -0.65 9.25 -9.61
CA VAL A 276 -1.89 10.05 -9.53
C VAL A 276 -2.95 9.49 -10.49
N ALA A 277 -2.58 9.22 -11.74
CA ALA A 277 -3.51 8.64 -12.70
C ALA A 277 -4.03 7.26 -12.27
N ALA A 278 -3.18 6.42 -11.74
CA ALA A 278 -3.55 5.09 -11.26
C ALA A 278 -4.52 5.17 -10.07
N THR A 279 -4.31 6.10 -9.13
CA THR A 279 -5.25 6.39 -8.03
C THR A 279 -6.65 6.72 -8.56
N LEU A 280 -6.74 7.65 -9.51
CA LEU A 280 -8.01 8.08 -10.11
C LEU A 280 -8.71 6.92 -10.82
N LEU A 281 -7.97 6.19 -11.64
CA LEU A 281 -8.52 5.07 -12.40
C LEU A 281 -8.90 3.89 -11.50
N GLN A 282 -8.23 3.67 -10.38
CA GLN A 282 -8.69 2.66 -9.41
C GLN A 282 -10.01 3.02 -8.75
N VAL A 283 -10.26 4.30 -8.46
CA VAL A 283 -11.56 4.76 -7.95
C VAL A 283 -12.65 4.49 -8.97
N LEU A 284 -12.40 4.73 -10.24
CA LEU A 284 -13.36 4.57 -11.34
C LEU A 284 -13.56 3.10 -11.74
N VAL A 285 -12.49 2.37 -11.99
CA VAL A 285 -12.53 1.01 -12.55
C VAL A 285 -12.68 -0.05 -11.46
N HIS A 286 -11.88 0.06 -10.38
CA HIS A 286 -11.89 -0.95 -9.31
C HIS A 286 -12.79 -0.57 -8.13
N ARG A 287 -13.47 0.60 -8.18
CA ARG A 287 -14.36 1.05 -7.10
C ARG A 287 -13.68 1.10 -5.74
N CYS A 288 -12.40 1.46 -5.73
CA CYS A 288 -11.63 1.53 -4.51
C CYS A 288 -12.15 2.61 -3.58
N ALA A 289 -12.45 2.23 -2.34
CA ALA A 289 -12.75 3.17 -1.26
C ALA A 289 -11.45 3.77 -0.68
N VAL A 290 -10.39 2.96 -0.64
CA VAL A 290 -9.04 3.38 -0.23
C VAL A 290 -8.08 3.00 -1.36
N PRO A 291 -7.82 3.87 -2.33
CA PRO A 291 -6.74 3.69 -3.30
C PRO A 291 -5.40 3.87 -2.59
N CYS A 292 -4.47 2.97 -2.85
CA CYS A 292 -3.15 2.98 -2.22
C CYS A 292 -2.06 2.99 -3.29
N GLY A 293 -1.37 4.10 -3.40
CA GLY A 293 -0.25 4.29 -4.31
C GLY A 293 1.06 3.79 -3.73
N VAL A 294 1.87 3.20 -4.58
CA VAL A 294 3.26 2.81 -4.24
C VAL A 294 4.17 3.29 -5.35
N ILE A 295 5.05 4.22 -5.02
CA ILE A 295 6.19 4.51 -5.88
C ILE A 295 7.26 3.48 -5.59
N TYR A 296 7.63 2.67 -6.57
CA TYR A 296 8.56 1.58 -6.41
C TYR A 296 9.82 1.80 -7.23
N ASP A 297 10.97 1.54 -6.64
CA ASP A 297 12.24 1.71 -7.34
C ASP A 297 12.82 0.35 -7.74
N PHE A 298 12.84 0.09 -9.04
CA PHE A 298 13.36 -1.15 -9.61
C PHE A 298 14.83 -1.41 -9.27
N ARG A 299 15.58 -0.35 -8.98
CA ARG A 299 17.02 -0.46 -8.68
C ARG A 299 17.29 -1.13 -7.33
N TYR A 300 16.33 -1.04 -6.41
CA TYR A 300 16.47 -1.45 -5.01
C TYR A 300 15.44 -2.49 -4.58
N ASP A 301 14.42 -2.76 -5.40
CA ASP A 301 13.30 -3.64 -5.07
C ASP A 301 12.52 -3.16 -3.81
N GLY A 302 12.35 -1.83 -3.69
CA GLY A 302 11.68 -1.18 -2.56
C GLY A 302 11.30 0.27 -2.86
N ASN A 303 10.83 1.00 -1.84
CA ASN A 303 10.44 2.41 -2.00
C ASN A 303 11.01 3.35 -0.92
N VAL A 304 12.10 2.94 -0.30
CA VAL A 304 12.71 3.65 0.82
C VAL A 304 13.97 4.45 0.43
N GLY A 305 14.23 4.59 -0.87
CA GLY A 305 15.29 5.46 -1.40
C GLY A 305 14.80 6.89 -1.63
N ARG A 306 15.71 7.86 -1.67
CA ARG A 306 15.42 9.31 -1.75
C ARG A 306 14.42 9.68 -2.84
N GLU A 307 14.62 9.18 -4.05
CA GLU A 307 13.78 9.50 -5.22
C GLU A 307 12.37 8.92 -5.07
N ALA A 308 12.25 7.72 -4.53
CA ALA A 308 10.94 7.10 -4.29
C ALA A 308 10.17 7.80 -3.17
N VAL A 309 10.85 8.18 -2.09
CA VAL A 309 10.25 8.95 -0.99
C VAL A 309 9.79 10.33 -1.48
N TRP A 310 10.63 11.03 -2.27
CA TRP A 310 10.26 12.30 -2.86
C TRP A 310 9.03 12.17 -3.77
N ALA A 311 9.03 11.21 -4.68
CA ALA A 311 7.93 11.01 -5.60
C ALA A 311 6.62 10.62 -4.87
N ALA A 312 6.70 9.80 -3.82
CA ALA A 312 5.55 9.49 -2.98
C ALA A 312 5.00 10.75 -2.30
N SER A 313 5.88 11.59 -1.73
CA SER A 313 5.45 12.79 -1.03
C SER A 313 4.75 13.82 -1.93
N VAL A 314 5.22 14.03 -3.18
CA VAL A 314 4.52 14.95 -4.09
C VAL A 314 3.17 14.40 -4.55
N VAL A 315 3.06 13.08 -4.76
CA VAL A 315 1.80 12.41 -5.14
C VAL A 315 0.78 12.50 -4.02
N GLU A 316 1.12 12.03 -2.83
CA GLU A 316 0.23 11.97 -1.68
C GLU A 316 -0.24 13.38 -1.26
N GLN A 317 0.65 14.37 -1.32
CA GLN A 317 0.31 15.77 -1.08
C GLN A 317 -0.61 16.31 -2.18
N GLY A 318 -0.31 16.10 -3.44
CA GLY A 318 -1.16 16.52 -4.57
C GLY A 318 -2.57 15.93 -4.48
N GLU A 319 -2.66 14.62 -4.25
CA GLU A 319 -3.94 13.90 -4.10
C GLU A 319 -4.72 14.38 -2.87
N SER A 320 -4.09 14.45 -1.72
CA SER A 320 -4.76 14.85 -0.47
C SER A 320 -5.19 16.31 -0.47
N ARG A 321 -4.47 17.21 -1.16
CA ARG A 321 -4.82 18.62 -1.28
C ARG A 321 -6.00 18.85 -2.21
N ASN A 322 -6.09 18.10 -3.31
CA ASN A 322 -7.04 18.32 -4.39
C ASN A 322 -8.28 17.42 -4.32
N THR A 323 -8.31 16.42 -3.45
CA THR A 323 -9.44 15.49 -3.33
C THR A 323 -9.85 15.22 -1.89
N GLN A 324 -10.98 14.54 -1.74
CA GLN A 324 -11.42 13.97 -0.46
C GLN A 324 -11.17 12.47 -0.36
N LEU A 325 -10.30 11.91 -1.22
CA LEU A 325 -10.02 10.48 -1.26
C LEU A 325 -9.36 10.00 0.04
N LEU A 326 -9.60 8.75 0.37
CA LEU A 326 -8.96 8.06 1.49
C LEU A 326 -7.65 7.46 1.02
N ILE A 327 -6.64 8.30 0.81
CA ILE A 327 -5.36 7.91 0.21
C ILE A 327 -4.61 6.97 1.14
N GLY A 328 -4.14 5.85 0.61
CA GLY A 328 -3.28 4.91 1.31
C GLY A 328 -1.83 5.00 0.85
N GLY A 329 -0.90 4.76 1.76
CA GLY A 329 0.53 4.62 1.47
C GLY A 329 1.08 3.28 1.94
N ILE A 330 2.17 2.83 1.35
CA ILE A 330 2.92 1.61 1.73
C ILE A 330 4.40 1.93 1.92
N THR A 331 5.00 1.34 2.94
CA THR A 331 6.46 1.29 3.06
C THR A 331 6.97 -0.11 2.71
N SER A 332 7.76 -0.22 1.65
CA SER A 332 8.37 -1.47 1.19
C SER A 332 9.85 -1.49 1.56
N GLN A 333 10.14 -2.00 2.76
CA GLN A 333 11.50 -2.16 3.25
C GLN A 333 12.21 -3.28 2.50
N VAL A 334 13.49 -3.09 2.25
CA VAL A 334 14.36 -4.09 1.63
C VAL A 334 15.12 -4.91 2.67
N SER A 335 15.38 -4.32 3.84
CA SER A 335 16.03 -5.00 4.99
C SER A 335 15.05 -5.88 5.77
N GLY A 336 15.56 -6.86 6.51
CA GLY A 336 14.77 -7.82 7.27
C GLY A 336 14.79 -7.60 8.79
N PRO A 337 13.98 -8.35 9.56
CA PRO A 337 13.83 -8.20 11.00
C PRO A 337 15.15 -8.37 11.76
N CYS A 338 15.24 -7.76 12.93
CA CYS A 338 16.43 -7.76 13.78
C CYS A 338 17.66 -7.05 13.18
N THR A 339 17.39 -6.02 12.36
CA THR A 339 18.40 -5.08 11.84
C THR A 339 17.99 -3.64 12.20
N GLU A 340 18.94 -2.73 12.27
CA GLU A 340 18.64 -1.30 12.46
C GLU A 340 18.01 -0.71 11.19
N GLU A 341 18.48 -1.17 10.04
CA GLU A 341 18.10 -0.68 8.72
C GLU A 341 16.59 -0.79 8.49
N ILE A 342 15.96 -1.91 8.81
CA ILE A 342 14.50 -2.07 8.61
C ILE A 342 13.70 -1.03 9.40
N LEU A 343 14.18 -0.65 10.60
CA LEU A 343 13.51 0.35 11.42
C LEU A 343 13.73 1.76 10.87
N TYR A 344 14.92 2.09 10.37
CA TYR A 344 15.15 3.37 9.70
C TYR A 344 14.35 3.50 8.41
N GLU A 345 14.33 2.46 7.59
CA GLU A 345 13.51 2.37 6.37
C GLU A 345 12.02 2.57 6.70
N MET A 346 11.55 1.92 7.76
CA MET A 346 10.18 2.06 8.22
C MET A 346 9.87 3.48 8.69
N ALA A 347 10.79 4.07 9.48
CA ALA A 347 10.62 5.42 10.00
C ALA A 347 10.51 6.44 8.85
N VAL A 348 11.36 6.33 7.83
CA VAL A 348 11.34 7.23 6.67
C VAL A 348 9.97 7.21 5.98
N GLY A 349 9.46 6.03 5.64
CA GLY A 349 8.14 5.96 4.98
C GLY A 349 6.98 6.36 5.91
N ALA A 350 7.04 5.99 7.20
CA ALA A 350 6.00 6.36 8.15
C ALA A 350 5.93 7.88 8.40
N ILE A 351 7.09 8.56 8.53
CA ILE A 351 7.19 10.02 8.67
C ILE A 351 6.62 10.69 7.43
N GLU A 352 7.10 10.30 6.24
CA GLU A 352 6.69 10.87 4.96
C GLU A 352 5.16 10.77 4.80
N GLN A 353 4.57 9.59 4.93
CA GLN A 353 3.13 9.36 4.74
C GLN A 353 2.28 10.09 5.80
N ALA A 354 2.75 10.20 7.04
CA ALA A 354 2.03 10.91 8.09
C ALA A 354 1.86 12.40 7.77
N VAL A 355 2.89 13.03 7.19
CA VAL A 355 2.88 14.47 6.89
C VAL A 355 2.35 14.80 5.50
N SER A 356 2.28 13.82 4.59
CA SER A 356 1.81 14.01 3.21
C SER A 356 0.29 13.86 3.04
N GLY A 357 -0.44 13.48 4.10
CA GLY A 357 -1.90 13.44 4.08
C GLY A 357 -2.51 12.07 3.83
N CYS A 358 -1.74 10.97 3.94
CA CYS A 358 -2.28 9.62 3.87
C CYS A 358 -3.35 9.39 4.95
N ALA A 359 -4.49 8.83 4.54
CA ALA A 359 -5.59 8.43 5.43
C ALA A 359 -5.30 7.08 6.10
N ALA A 360 -4.61 6.19 5.38
CA ALA A 360 -4.19 4.89 5.87
C ALA A 360 -2.72 4.62 5.49
N ASN A 361 -1.92 4.25 6.48
CA ASN A 361 -0.56 3.78 6.27
C ASN A 361 -0.57 2.26 6.25
N ILE A 362 -0.07 1.68 5.18
CA ILE A 362 0.15 0.25 5.13
C ILE A 362 1.55 -0.02 5.69
N GLY A 363 1.58 -0.83 6.73
CA GLY A 363 2.83 -1.25 7.35
C GLY A 363 3.75 -2.02 6.41
N ASN A 364 4.70 -2.66 6.98
CA ASN A 364 5.91 -3.20 6.39
C ASN A 364 5.71 -4.27 5.32
N ARG A 365 6.54 -4.22 4.30
CA ARG A 365 6.93 -5.39 3.51
C ARG A 365 8.37 -5.79 3.90
N SER A 366 8.54 -6.34 5.10
CA SER A 366 9.85 -6.75 5.64
C SER A 366 10.62 -7.61 4.64
N ALA A 367 11.92 -7.35 4.45
CA ALA A 367 12.78 -8.05 3.49
C ALA A 367 12.16 -8.13 2.07
N GLY A 368 11.56 -7.03 1.59
CA GLY A 368 10.87 -6.98 0.29
C GLY A 368 9.59 -7.82 0.20
N GLY A 369 9.14 -8.42 1.29
CA GLY A 369 7.97 -9.32 1.34
C GLY A 369 8.16 -10.66 0.62
N LYS A 370 9.38 -11.01 0.25
CA LYS A 370 9.71 -12.18 -0.60
C LYS A 370 10.51 -13.29 0.10
N HIS A 371 11.05 -13.00 1.27
CA HIS A 371 11.81 -13.96 2.05
C HIS A 371 10.92 -14.61 3.12
N LYS A 372 10.82 -15.93 3.04
CA LYS A 372 9.95 -16.72 3.91
C LYS A 372 10.33 -16.54 5.39
N ASP A 373 9.30 -16.28 6.22
CA ASP A 373 9.42 -16.13 7.67
C ASP A 373 10.24 -14.92 8.16
N HIS A 374 10.59 -13.97 7.26
CA HIS A 374 11.29 -12.73 7.58
C HIS A 374 10.31 -11.57 7.82
N VAL A 375 9.41 -11.75 8.76
CA VAL A 375 8.48 -10.73 9.25
C VAL A 375 8.25 -10.96 10.73
N SER A 376 8.22 -9.88 11.53
CA SER A 376 7.98 -10.00 12.96
C SER A 376 7.02 -8.93 13.50
N PRO A 377 6.40 -9.14 14.68
CA PRO A 377 5.48 -8.16 15.25
C PRO A 377 6.12 -6.82 15.62
N LEU A 378 7.41 -6.79 15.92
CA LEU A 378 8.05 -5.60 16.50
C LEU A 378 8.24 -4.47 15.50
N GLU A 379 8.67 -4.76 14.25
CA GLU A 379 8.74 -3.74 13.22
C GLU A 379 7.36 -3.24 12.80
N GLN A 380 6.32 -4.10 12.87
CA GLN A 380 4.93 -3.68 12.63
C GLN A 380 4.45 -2.69 13.69
N LYS A 381 4.72 -3.01 14.96
CA LYS A 381 4.46 -2.11 16.08
C LYS A 381 5.20 -0.78 15.93
N PHE A 382 6.49 -0.84 15.58
CA PHE A 382 7.32 0.35 15.39
C PHE A 382 6.74 1.30 14.34
N GLY A 383 6.34 0.78 13.19
CA GLY A 383 5.72 1.59 12.13
C GLY A 383 4.43 2.28 12.59
N ALA A 384 3.59 1.56 13.34
CA ALA A 384 2.37 2.12 13.91
C ALA A 384 2.66 3.25 14.92
N GLU A 385 3.67 3.09 15.74
CA GLU A 385 4.08 4.11 16.71
C GLU A 385 4.61 5.37 15.99
N VAL A 386 5.50 5.20 15.01
CA VAL A 386 6.10 6.32 14.28
C VAL A 386 5.05 7.11 13.50
N VAL A 387 4.23 6.43 12.70
CA VAL A 387 3.23 7.13 11.86
C VAL A 387 2.21 7.91 12.69
N LYS A 388 1.82 7.37 13.85
CA LYS A 388 0.89 8.06 14.75
C LYS A 388 1.54 9.23 15.48
N ALA A 389 2.77 9.07 15.90
CA ALA A 389 3.54 10.15 16.55
C ALA A 389 3.79 11.34 15.61
N CYS A 390 4.03 11.09 14.32
CA CYS A 390 4.29 12.14 13.34
C CYS A 390 3.04 12.89 12.85
N ALA A 391 1.85 12.55 13.32
CA ALA A 391 0.63 13.29 12.98
C ALA A 391 0.71 14.74 13.47
N GLY A 392 0.49 15.71 12.57
CA GLY A 392 0.62 17.14 12.85
C GLY A 392 2.05 17.69 12.81
N MET A 393 3.05 16.85 12.53
CA MET A 393 4.43 17.31 12.30
C MET A 393 4.47 18.15 11.02
N LYS A 394 5.30 19.20 11.00
CA LYS A 394 5.50 20.01 9.80
C LYS A 394 6.34 19.25 8.78
N ARG A 395 6.03 19.42 7.50
CA ARG A 395 6.80 18.80 6.41
C ARG A 395 8.26 19.21 6.40
N SER A 396 8.57 20.45 6.79
CA SER A 396 9.94 20.92 6.95
C SER A 396 10.73 20.10 7.98
N ASP A 397 10.13 19.85 9.15
CA ASP A 397 10.77 19.13 10.24
C ASP A 397 10.87 17.63 9.88
N ALA A 398 9.83 17.08 9.24
CA ALA A 398 9.82 15.72 8.69
C ALA A 398 10.93 15.53 7.64
N ASN A 399 11.14 16.52 6.75
CA ASN A 399 12.21 16.47 5.75
C ASN A 399 13.60 16.41 6.41
N GLU A 400 13.84 17.21 7.44
CA GLU A 400 15.13 17.16 8.16
C GLU A 400 15.33 15.83 8.89
N ALA A 401 14.29 15.27 9.52
CA ALA A 401 14.38 13.95 10.14
C ALA A 401 14.67 12.85 9.10
N VAL A 402 13.98 12.85 7.96
CA VAL A 402 14.20 11.90 6.88
C VAL A 402 15.61 12.03 6.29
N LYS A 403 16.10 13.26 6.06
CA LYS A 403 17.48 13.52 5.60
C LYS A 403 18.52 12.94 6.55
N ALA A 404 18.28 13.00 7.85
CA ALA A 404 19.19 12.44 8.86
C ALA A 404 19.14 10.90 8.94
N LEU A 405 18.00 10.29 8.60
CA LEU A 405 17.82 8.84 8.63
C LEU A 405 18.36 8.13 7.38
N LEU A 406 18.17 8.70 6.20
CA LEU A 406 18.56 8.09 4.92
C LEU A 406 20.01 7.59 4.87
N PRO A 407 21.03 8.38 5.29
CA PRO A 407 22.42 7.94 5.28
C PRO A 407 22.71 6.70 6.12
N LYS A 408 21.85 6.37 7.09
CA LYS A 408 22.03 5.22 7.98
C LYS A 408 21.83 3.87 7.26
N TYR A 409 21.13 3.86 6.12
CA TYR A 409 20.83 2.62 5.39
C TYR A 409 20.99 2.71 3.86
N GLU A 410 20.94 3.90 3.24
CA GLU A 410 20.86 4.04 1.78
C GLU A 410 22.03 3.38 1.02
N SER A 411 23.22 3.34 1.61
CA SER A 411 24.38 2.64 1.02
C SER A 411 24.18 1.12 0.90
N LYS A 412 23.25 0.56 1.67
CA LYS A 412 22.94 -0.88 1.73
C LYS A 412 21.73 -1.29 0.87
N LEU A 413 21.00 -0.36 0.25
CA LEU A 413 19.76 -0.65 -0.49
C LEU A 413 19.95 -1.70 -1.61
N ARG A 414 21.12 -1.79 -2.21
CA ARG A 414 21.43 -2.80 -3.26
C ARG A 414 21.76 -4.18 -2.69
N ASN A 415 22.27 -4.24 -1.47
CA ASN A 415 22.60 -5.47 -0.74
C ASN A 415 22.13 -5.34 0.70
N PRO A 416 20.79 -5.33 0.91
CA PRO A 416 20.22 -5.09 2.23
C PRO A 416 20.48 -6.27 3.17
N PRO A 417 20.65 -6.01 4.47
CA PRO A 417 20.76 -7.09 5.45
C PRO A 417 19.42 -7.84 5.54
N LEU A 418 19.45 -9.13 5.27
CA LEU A 418 18.26 -9.98 5.32
C LEU A 418 17.68 -10.10 6.74
N GLY A 419 18.53 -9.91 7.76
CA GLY A 419 18.12 -10.03 9.16
C GLY A 419 17.85 -11.47 9.56
N LYS A 420 16.92 -11.64 10.50
CA LYS A 420 16.55 -12.92 11.10
C LYS A 420 15.13 -13.33 10.77
N THR A 421 14.90 -14.63 10.69
CA THR A 421 13.54 -15.20 10.62
C THR A 421 12.82 -15.01 11.96
N PHE A 422 11.49 -15.15 11.96
CA PHE A 422 10.68 -15.00 13.18
C PHE A 422 11.16 -15.90 14.33
N PRO A 423 11.42 -17.22 14.16
CA PRO A 423 11.93 -18.07 15.27
C PRO A 423 13.33 -17.68 15.77
N GLU A 424 14.13 -17.00 14.94
CA GLU A 424 15.46 -16.55 15.35
C GLU A 424 15.42 -15.26 16.19
N CYS A 425 14.40 -14.38 15.98
CA CYS A 425 14.27 -13.12 16.69
C CYS A 425 13.11 -13.05 17.70
N TYR A 426 12.27 -14.09 17.75
CA TYR A 426 11.15 -14.23 18.69
C TYR A 426 11.12 -15.59 19.36
N ASP A 427 10.58 -15.66 20.57
CA ASP A 427 10.11 -16.90 21.15
C ASP A 427 8.72 -17.22 20.60
N VAL A 428 8.61 -18.31 19.84
CA VAL A 428 7.38 -18.69 19.13
C VAL A 428 6.23 -19.04 20.07
N LYS A 429 6.52 -19.52 21.31
CA LYS A 429 5.51 -19.92 22.29
C LYS A 429 4.94 -18.74 23.06
N THR A 430 5.81 -17.81 23.46
CA THR A 430 5.43 -16.66 24.27
C THR A 430 5.14 -15.43 23.44
N LEU A 431 5.46 -15.43 22.14
CA LEU A 431 5.33 -14.33 21.20
C LEU A 431 6.08 -13.06 21.65
N LYS A 432 7.18 -13.24 22.38
CA LYS A 432 8.03 -12.14 22.85
C LYS A 432 9.27 -12.00 21.98
N PRO A 433 9.69 -10.76 21.67
CA PRO A 433 10.96 -10.54 20.99
C PRO A 433 12.12 -10.96 21.88
N LYS A 434 13.19 -11.48 21.27
CA LYS A 434 14.45 -11.75 21.98
C LYS A 434 15.18 -10.44 22.31
N ASP A 435 16.09 -10.49 23.26
CA ASP A 435 16.74 -9.32 23.84
C ASP A 435 17.53 -8.49 22.83
N ASP A 436 18.17 -9.14 21.86
CA ASP A 436 18.89 -8.48 20.78
C ASP A 436 17.95 -7.63 19.91
N TRP A 437 16.79 -8.18 19.49
CA TRP A 437 15.81 -7.44 18.72
C TRP A 437 15.20 -6.29 19.51
N LEU A 438 14.86 -6.53 20.76
CA LEU A 438 14.33 -5.50 21.65
C LEU A 438 15.34 -4.38 21.91
N SER A 439 16.64 -4.71 21.99
CA SER A 439 17.72 -3.72 22.16
C SER A 439 17.86 -2.81 20.95
N ILE A 440 17.84 -3.38 19.73
CA ILE A 440 17.86 -2.63 18.47
C ILE A 440 16.65 -1.69 18.40
N TYR A 441 15.46 -2.19 18.67
CA TYR A 441 14.22 -1.40 18.67
C TYR A 441 14.32 -0.19 19.63
N LYS A 442 14.76 -0.41 20.88
CA LYS A 442 14.92 0.68 21.86
C LYS A 442 15.97 1.68 21.46
N LYS A 443 17.09 1.23 20.86
CA LYS A 443 18.15 2.11 20.36
C LYS A 443 17.59 3.03 19.27
N VAL A 444 16.98 2.47 18.23
CA VAL A 444 16.46 3.24 17.10
C VAL A 444 15.36 4.22 17.55
N LYS A 445 14.48 3.82 18.49
CA LYS A 445 13.47 4.76 19.04
C LYS A 445 14.13 5.99 19.69
N ARG A 446 15.17 5.82 20.49
CA ARG A 446 15.88 6.97 21.10
C ARG A 446 16.50 7.86 20.05
N GLU A 447 17.13 7.28 19.03
CA GLU A 447 17.71 8.05 17.94
C GLU A 447 16.65 8.87 17.17
N LEU A 448 15.43 8.34 16.97
CA LEU A 448 14.35 9.09 16.36
C LEU A 448 13.89 10.27 17.24
N VAL A 449 13.82 10.05 18.57
CA VAL A 449 13.49 11.14 19.51
C VAL A 449 14.57 12.24 19.47
N ASP A 450 15.85 11.85 19.42
CA ASP A 450 16.97 12.81 19.28
C ASP A 450 16.89 13.60 17.96
N LEU A 451 16.27 13.05 16.93
CA LEU A 451 15.99 13.72 15.65
C LEU A 451 14.68 14.55 15.66
N GLY A 452 14.01 14.66 16.80
CA GLY A 452 12.78 15.46 16.94
C GLY A 452 11.49 14.72 16.59
N VAL A 453 11.52 13.40 16.36
CA VAL A 453 10.29 12.61 16.18
C VAL A 453 9.61 12.43 17.55
N PRO A 454 8.32 12.82 17.72
CA PRO A 454 7.68 12.88 19.04
C PRO A 454 7.20 11.50 19.52
N LEU A 455 8.13 10.55 19.69
CA LEU A 455 7.87 9.20 20.19
C LEU A 455 7.99 9.13 21.72
N ASP A 456 7.12 8.32 22.33
CA ASP A 456 7.31 7.90 23.73
C ASP A 456 8.37 6.78 23.79
N VAL A 457 9.39 6.94 24.63
CA VAL A 457 10.55 6.01 24.78
C VAL A 457 10.41 5.14 26.01
#